data_dedbdf12a652c39067b3bd314898d428
#
_entry.id   dedbdf12a652c39067b3bd314898d428
#
_cell.length_a   1.000
_cell.length_b   1.000
_cell.length_c   1.000
_cell.angle_alpha   90.00
_cell.angle_beta   90.00
_cell.angle_gamma   90.00
#
_symmetry.space_group_name_H-M   'P 1'
#
loop_
_entity.id
_entity.type
_entity.pdbx_description
1 polymer ?
#
loop_
_entity_poly.entity_id
_entity_poly.type
_entity_poly.pdbx_seq_one_letter_code
_entity_poly.pdbx_strand_id
1 'polypeptide(L)'
;MTDSALRLSMESRDGIFVAEGEKVIRRALAAGFTARSLLVTSARLARLGSLVQECAGPVYVVPDDVARQLTGFQVHRGALASMARRELPAVAGLLAGAQRVVVLEDLVDHANVGAIFRCAAAFGIDAVIVSPRCADPLYRRSVKVSMGAVFAIPYARMSNWYDGLAQLRAAGFRLLALTPDQSATPIGTALGPGGRPVGRVALGPASQADDRVALLLGTEGDGLSSRWMHEADSCVCIPMAPRAMAAGVDSLNVVAAAAVACHALATPITPISATDPPAPPAL
;
A
#
# COMPACT_ATOMS: atom_id res chain seq x y z
N MET A 1 16.21 24.08 3.46
CA MET A 1 15.14 23.09 3.27
C MET A 1 14.78 23.08 1.80
N THR A 2 14.73 21.92 1.13
CA THR A 2 14.32 21.85 -0.26
C THR A 2 12.80 22.09 -0.35
N ASP A 3 12.35 22.64 -1.49
CA ASP A 3 10.92 22.91 -1.76
C ASP A 3 10.02 21.67 -1.51
N SER A 4 10.55 20.49 -1.79
CA SER A 4 9.88 19.21 -1.53
C SER A 4 9.71 18.90 -0.04
N ALA A 5 10.71 19.19 0.80
CA ALA A 5 10.63 18.98 2.24
C ALA A 5 9.66 19.97 2.92
N LEU A 6 9.63 21.22 2.42
CA LEU A 6 8.67 22.22 2.88
C LEU A 6 7.22 21.81 2.57
N ARG A 7 6.97 21.35 1.35
CA ARG A 7 5.64 20.87 0.93
C ARG A 7 5.18 19.65 1.72
N LEU A 8 6.07 18.68 1.96
CA LEU A 8 5.76 17.50 2.76
C LEU A 8 5.34 17.87 4.18
N SER A 9 6.06 18.81 4.81
CA SER A 9 5.74 19.27 6.16
C SER A 9 4.43 20.05 6.22
N MET A 10 4.12 20.85 5.21
CA MET A 10 2.86 21.61 5.11
C MET A 10 1.66 20.68 4.86
N GLU A 11 1.74 19.76 3.89
CA GLU A 11 0.64 18.83 3.61
C GLU A 11 0.22 18.03 4.86
N SER A 12 1.19 17.51 5.60
CA SER A 12 0.91 16.75 6.83
C SER A 12 0.38 17.64 7.96
N ARG A 13 0.99 18.81 8.16
CA ARG A 13 0.60 19.76 9.22
C ARG A 13 -0.79 20.36 8.99
N ASP A 14 -1.13 20.65 7.74
CA ASP A 14 -2.40 21.28 7.39
C ASP A 14 -3.52 20.25 7.19
N GLY A 15 -3.24 18.96 7.44
CA GLY A 15 -4.22 17.88 7.33
C GLY A 15 -4.71 17.67 5.90
N ILE A 16 -3.84 17.87 4.90
CA ILE A 16 -4.17 17.73 3.48
C ILE A 16 -3.24 16.73 2.77
N PHE A 17 -3.64 16.31 1.59
CA PHE A 17 -2.78 15.66 0.61
C PHE A 17 -3.18 16.09 -0.81
N VAL A 18 -2.29 15.86 -1.77
CA VAL A 18 -2.51 16.27 -3.16
C VAL A 18 -2.77 15.06 -4.04
N ALA A 19 -3.92 15.05 -4.71
CA ALA A 19 -4.29 14.07 -5.73
C ALA A 19 -4.13 14.69 -7.14
N GLU A 20 -3.39 13.99 -8.03
CA GLU A 20 -3.09 14.47 -9.38
C GLU A 20 -3.72 13.58 -10.45
N GLY A 21 -4.51 14.18 -11.32
CA GLY A 21 -5.17 13.55 -12.45
C GLY A 21 -6.57 13.03 -12.13
N GLU A 22 -7.47 13.14 -13.11
CA GLU A 22 -8.90 12.82 -12.99
C GLU A 22 -9.17 11.46 -12.31
N LYS A 23 -8.54 10.39 -12.81
CA LYS A 23 -8.76 9.02 -12.30
C LYS A 23 -8.39 8.88 -10.82
N VAL A 24 -7.31 9.53 -10.39
CA VAL A 24 -6.84 9.48 -8.99
C VAL A 24 -7.78 10.28 -8.09
N ILE A 25 -8.19 11.47 -8.55
CA ILE A 25 -9.12 12.32 -7.81
C ILE A 25 -10.48 11.62 -7.63
N ARG A 26 -11.03 11.04 -8.71
CA ARG A 26 -12.29 10.26 -8.61
C ARG A 26 -12.18 9.08 -7.64
N ARG A 27 -11.06 8.37 -7.63
CA ARG A 27 -10.82 7.29 -6.68
C ARG A 27 -10.78 7.78 -5.23
N ALA A 28 -10.17 8.95 -5.00
CA ALA A 28 -10.17 9.56 -3.67
C ALA A 28 -11.60 9.96 -3.24
N LEU A 29 -12.37 10.59 -4.13
CA LEU A 29 -13.77 10.95 -3.87
C LEU A 29 -14.63 9.71 -3.60
N ALA A 30 -14.52 8.68 -4.45
CA ALA A 30 -15.25 7.40 -4.28
C ALA A 30 -14.86 6.69 -2.97
N ALA A 31 -13.61 6.81 -2.52
CA ALA A 31 -13.18 6.34 -1.20
C ALA A 31 -13.64 7.27 -0.07
N GLY A 32 -14.41 8.32 -0.38
CA GLY A 32 -15.05 9.27 0.52
C GLY A 32 -14.10 10.32 1.10
N PHE A 33 -12.91 10.57 0.50
CA PHE A 33 -12.12 11.74 0.84
C PHE A 33 -12.80 13.01 0.31
N THR A 34 -12.70 14.11 1.06
CA THR A 34 -13.30 15.39 0.66
C THR A 34 -12.28 16.26 -0.05
N ALA A 35 -12.64 16.76 -1.24
CA ALA A 35 -11.84 17.75 -1.94
C ALA A 35 -12.02 19.12 -1.29
N ARG A 36 -10.94 19.74 -0.81
CA ARG A 36 -10.92 21.11 -0.28
C ARG A 36 -10.87 22.14 -1.40
N SER A 37 -10.22 21.80 -2.51
CA SER A 37 -10.20 22.61 -3.73
C SER A 37 -9.76 21.77 -4.92
N LEU A 38 -10.13 22.23 -6.12
CA LEU A 38 -9.75 21.61 -7.37
C LEU A 38 -9.14 22.68 -8.28
N LEU A 39 -7.95 22.39 -8.84
CA LEU A 39 -7.34 23.17 -9.90
C LEU A 39 -7.49 22.41 -11.22
N VAL A 40 -8.04 23.06 -12.23
CA VAL A 40 -8.26 22.49 -13.57
C VAL A 40 -7.61 23.41 -14.59
N THR A 41 -6.88 22.84 -15.56
CA THR A 41 -6.39 23.67 -16.67
C THR A 41 -7.51 23.96 -17.67
N SER A 42 -7.55 25.19 -18.20
CA SER A 42 -8.59 25.63 -19.15
C SER A 42 -8.69 24.73 -20.36
N ALA A 43 -7.55 24.21 -20.85
CA ALA A 43 -7.50 23.26 -21.96
C ALA A 43 -8.21 21.91 -21.68
N ARG A 44 -8.46 21.57 -20.43
CA ARG A 44 -9.09 20.31 -20.00
C ARG A 44 -10.47 20.47 -19.37
N LEU A 45 -10.93 21.72 -19.18
CA LEU A 45 -12.18 22.02 -18.47
C LEU A 45 -13.38 21.29 -19.06
N ALA A 46 -13.55 21.32 -20.39
CA ALA A 46 -14.67 20.65 -21.06
C ALA A 46 -14.72 19.13 -20.77
N ARG A 47 -13.55 18.49 -20.73
CA ARG A 47 -13.45 17.05 -20.45
C ARG A 47 -13.70 16.72 -18.96
N LEU A 48 -13.36 17.65 -18.07
CA LEU A 48 -13.40 17.44 -16.62
C LEU A 48 -14.68 18.00 -15.98
N GLY A 49 -15.68 18.39 -16.78
CA GLY A 49 -16.90 19.05 -16.30
C GLY A 49 -17.64 18.27 -15.21
N SER A 50 -17.75 16.94 -15.34
CA SER A 50 -18.37 16.10 -14.30
C SER A 50 -17.55 16.07 -13.00
N LEU A 51 -16.21 16.03 -13.09
CA LEU A 51 -15.35 16.12 -11.90
C LEU A 51 -15.49 17.48 -11.19
N VAL A 52 -15.64 18.55 -11.97
CA VAL A 52 -15.88 19.91 -11.44
C VAL A 52 -17.19 19.94 -10.64
N GLN A 53 -18.23 19.28 -11.14
CA GLN A 53 -19.53 19.19 -10.45
C GLN A 53 -19.50 18.34 -9.17
N GLU A 54 -18.65 17.32 -9.13
CA GLU A 54 -18.46 16.46 -7.95
C GLU A 54 -17.65 17.14 -6.83
N CYS A 55 -16.95 18.22 -7.14
CA CYS A 55 -16.11 18.93 -6.17
C CYS A 55 -16.95 19.89 -5.32
N ALA A 56 -17.06 19.61 -4.02
CA ALA A 56 -17.76 20.48 -3.09
C ALA A 56 -16.99 21.79 -2.74
N GLY A 57 -15.69 21.82 -3.00
CA GLY A 57 -14.82 22.97 -2.72
C GLY A 57 -14.68 23.91 -3.93
N PRO A 58 -13.95 25.04 -3.76
CA PRO A 58 -13.69 25.98 -4.84
C PRO A 58 -12.91 25.30 -5.99
N VAL A 59 -13.29 25.65 -7.22
CA VAL A 59 -12.65 25.19 -8.44
C VAL A 59 -11.92 26.38 -9.11
N TYR A 60 -10.62 26.22 -9.29
CA TYR A 60 -9.76 27.20 -9.94
C TYR A 60 -9.47 26.75 -11.38
N VAL A 61 -9.88 27.54 -12.34
CA VAL A 61 -9.59 27.29 -13.75
C VAL A 61 -8.49 28.24 -14.20
N VAL A 62 -7.37 27.68 -14.65
CA VAL A 62 -6.19 28.45 -15.03
C VAL A 62 -5.57 27.92 -16.34
N PRO A 63 -4.82 28.73 -17.10
CA PRO A 63 -4.00 28.26 -18.22
C PRO A 63 -2.93 27.27 -17.75
N ASP A 64 -2.43 26.41 -18.66
CA ASP A 64 -1.44 25.37 -18.33
C ASP A 64 -0.10 25.95 -17.82
N ASP A 65 0.32 27.11 -18.34
CA ASP A 65 1.52 27.82 -17.89
C ASP A 65 1.37 28.37 -16.47
N VAL A 66 0.20 28.93 -16.14
CA VAL A 66 -0.12 29.39 -14.76
C VAL A 66 -0.19 28.20 -13.81
N ALA A 67 -0.82 27.10 -14.22
CA ALA A 67 -0.85 25.87 -13.42
C ALA A 67 0.58 25.41 -13.10
N ARG A 68 1.49 25.40 -14.08
CA ARG A 68 2.89 25.03 -13.90
C ARG A 68 3.64 25.99 -12.96
N GLN A 69 3.40 27.30 -13.08
CA GLN A 69 4.01 28.30 -12.19
C GLN A 69 3.59 28.09 -10.72
N LEU A 70 2.29 27.86 -10.49
CA LEU A 70 1.73 27.64 -9.15
C LEU A 70 2.23 26.36 -8.51
N THR A 71 2.35 25.28 -9.29
CA THR A 71 2.68 23.96 -8.77
C THR A 71 4.17 23.65 -8.79
N GLY A 72 4.95 24.33 -9.62
CA GLY A 72 6.37 24.07 -9.87
C GLY A 72 6.62 22.83 -10.75
N PHE A 73 5.56 22.24 -11.34
CA PHE A 73 5.66 21.10 -12.27
C PHE A 73 4.50 21.13 -13.27
N GLN A 74 4.64 20.37 -14.34
CA GLN A 74 3.56 20.22 -15.32
C GLN A 74 2.43 19.37 -14.72
N VAL A 75 1.23 19.95 -14.61
CA VAL A 75 0.06 19.23 -14.09
C VAL A 75 -0.40 18.18 -15.09
N HIS A 76 -0.09 16.92 -14.83
CA HIS A 76 -0.47 15.83 -15.71
C HIS A 76 -2.00 15.70 -15.81
N ARG A 77 -2.50 15.59 -17.03
CA ARG A 77 -3.94 15.45 -17.33
C ARG A 77 -4.81 16.61 -16.86
N GLY A 78 -4.21 17.76 -16.49
CA GLY A 78 -4.87 19.03 -16.27
C GLY A 78 -5.76 19.13 -15.03
N ALA A 79 -5.60 18.25 -14.05
CA ALA A 79 -6.35 18.30 -12.80
C ALA A 79 -5.46 18.03 -11.58
N LEU A 80 -5.63 18.84 -10.55
CA LEU A 80 -4.97 18.70 -9.25
C LEU A 80 -5.97 19.03 -8.14
N ALA A 81 -6.14 18.16 -7.16
CA ALA A 81 -7.02 18.39 -6.02
C ALA A 81 -6.26 18.42 -4.71
N SER A 82 -6.58 19.39 -3.86
CA SER A 82 -6.23 19.38 -2.45
C SER A 82 -7.32 18.62 -1.71
N MET A 83 -6.96 17.52 -1.07
CA MET A 83 -7.88 16.61 -0.39
C MET A 83 -7.67 16.68 1.12
N ALA A 84 -8.74 16.61 1.90
CA ALA A 84 -8.66 16.52 3.35
C ALA A 84 -8.16 15.12 3.76
N ARG A 85 -7.18 15.06 4.68
CA ARG A 85 -6.78 13.80 5.32
C ARG A 85 -7.86 13.36 6.30
N ARG A 86 -7.93 12.05 6.49
CA ARG A 86 -8.72 11.43 7.54
C ARG A 86 -7.80 10.94 8.65
N GLU A 87 -8.34 10.84 9.83
CA GLU A 87 -7.72 10.13 10.93
C GLU A 87 -7.50 8.66 10.55
N LEU A 88 -6.30 8.16 10.82
CA LEU A 88 -5.99 6.75 10.56
C LEU A 88 -6.65 5.86 11.61
N PRO A 89 -7.13 4.69 11.23
CA PRO A 89 -7.67 3.74 12.18
C PRO A 89 -6.58 3.27 13.16
N ALA A 90 -7.00 2.90 14.36
CA ALA A 90 -6.12 2.22 15.30
C ALA A 90 -5.70 0.85 14.74
N VAL A 91 -4.42 0.48 14.95
CA VAL A 91 -3.86 -0.80 14.46
C VAL A 91 -4.72 -1.99 14.92
N ALA A 92 -5.12 -2.03 16.19
CA ALA A 92 -5.93 -3.12 16.74
C ALA A 92 -7.29 -3.28 16.02
N GLY A 93 -7.97 -2.15 15.73
CA GLY A 93 -9.23 -2.17 14.99
C GLY A 93 -9.07 -2.68 13.56
N LEU A 94 -7.97 -2.28 12.90
CA LEU A 94 -7.66 -2.73 11.55
C LEU A 94 -7.34 -4.24 11.52
N LEU A 95 -6.57 -4.73 12.49
CA LEU A 95 -6.20 -6.13 12.58
C LEU A 95 -7.38 -7.04 12.89
N ALA A 96 -8.39 -6.58 13.62
CA ALA A 96 -9.52 -7.41 14.04
C ALA A 96 -10.26 -8.07 12.88
N GLY A 97 -10.44 -7.36 11.76
CA GLY A 97 -11.13 -7.87 10.56
C GLY A 97 -10.22 -8.46 9.48
N ALA A 98 -8.89 -8.33 9.60
CA ALA A 98 -7.94 -8.73 8.56
C ALA A 98 -7.51 -10.18 8.70
N GLN A 99 -7.28 -10.85 7.57
CA GLN A 99 -6.68 -12.19 7.48
C GLN A 99 -5.24 -12.10 6.96
N ARG A 100 -4.99 -11.20 6.03
CA ARG A 100 -3.70 -11.01 5.37
C ARG A 100 -3.29 -9.55 5.44
N VAL A 101 -2.17 -9.29 6.07
CA VAL A 101 -1.63 -7.94 6.21
C VAL A 101 -0.21 -7.88 5.69
N VAL A 102 0.16 -6.73 5.14
CA VAL A 102 1.54 -6.40 4.80
C VAL A 102 2.04 -5.37 5.81
N VAL A 103 3.21 -5.62 6.38
CA VAL A 103 3.86 -4.74 7.34
C VAL A 103 5.13 -4.19 6.73
N LEU A 104 5.25 -2.87 6.67
CA LEU A 104 6.37 -2.16 6.05
C LEU A 104 7.26 -1.55 7.13
N GLU A 105 8.51 -2.02 7.22
CA GLU A 105 9.52 -1.45 8.11
C GLU A 105 10.39 -0.45 7.36
N ASP A 106 10.28 0.83 7.75
CA ASP A 106 11.18 1.93 7.39
C ASP A 106 11.42 2.15 5.88
N LEU A 107 10.44 1.83 5.06
CA LEU A 107 10.47 2.14 3.64
C LEU A 107 10.30 3.64 3.42
N VAL A 108 11.39 4.34 3.12
CA VAL A 108 11.43 5.80 2.99
C VAL A 108 11.16 6.33 1.58
N ASP A 109 11.24 5.48 0.56
CA ASP A 109 10.89 5.88 -0.81
C ASP A 109 9.38 5.83 -1.02
N HIS A 110 8.81 7.00 -1.31
CA HIS A 110 7.39 7.16 -1.59
C HIS A 110 6.92 6.38 -2.82
N ALA A 111 7.78 6.16 -3.83
CA ALA A 111 7.41 5.38 -5.00
C ALA A 111 7.25 3.91 -4.64
N ASN A 112 8.15 3.35 -3.82
CA ASN A 112 8.08 1.97 -3.37
C ASN A 112 6.87 1.73 -2.48
N VAL A 113 6.61 2.62 -1.51
CA VAL A 113 5.39 2.54 -0.70
C VAL A 113 4.15 2.57 -1.58
N GLY A 114 4.04 3.52 -2.51
CA GLY A 114 2.90 3.61 -3.43
C GLY A 114 2.73 2.36 -4.30
N ALA A 115 3.82 1.81 -4.82
CA ALA A 115 3.80 0.60 -5.64
C ALA A 115 3.41 -0.64 -4.84
N ILE A 116 3.89 -0.78 -3.60
CA ILE A 116 3.51 -1.88 -2.70
C ILE A 116 2.02 -1.81 -2.36
N PHE A 117 1.49 -0.63 -2.04
CA PHE A 117 0.04 -0.46 -1.85
C PHE A 117 -0.77 -0.90 -3.06
N ARG A 118 -0.26 -0.63 -4.28
CA ARG A 118 -0.91 -1.08 -5.51
C ARG A 118 -0.87 -2.60 -5.66
N CYS A 119 0.25 -3.25 -5.34
CA CYS A 119 0.36 -4.71 -5.34
C CYS A 119 -0.56 -5.32 -4.28
N ALA A 120 -0.53 -4.81 -3.05
CA ALA A 120 -1.37 -5.27 -1.95
C ALA A 120 -2.86 -5.19 -2.30
N ALA A 121 -3.33 -4.06 -2.82
CA ALA A 121 -4.71 -3.90 -3.27
C ALA A 121 -5.07 -4.85 -4.43
N ALA A 122 -4.15 -5.06 -5.40
CA ALA A 122 -4.40 -5.92 -6.55
C ALA A 122 -4.54 -7.41 -6.16
N PHE A 123 -3.84 -7.83 -5.11
CA PHE A 123 -3.85 -9.21 -4.64
C PHE A 123 -4.77 -9.47 -3.44
N GLY A 124 -5.62 -8.49 -3.09
CA GLY A 124 -6.62 -8.67 -2.04
C GLY A 124 -6.03 -8.79 -0.64
N ILE A 125 -4.93 -8.09 -0.37
CA ILE A 125 -4.43 -7.90 0.99
C ILE A 125 -5.41 -7.01 1.75
N ASP A 126 -5.78 -7.41 2.96
CA ASP A 126 -6.83 -6.76 3.74
C ASP A 126 -6.39 -5.40 4.32
N ALA A 127 -5.11 -5.29 4.70
CA ALA A 127 -4.59 -4.07 5.29
C ALA A 127 -3.06 -3.92 5.14
N VAL A 128 -2.58 -2.68 5.25
CA VAL A 128 -1.14 -2.38 5.31
C VAL A 128 -0.84 -1.69 6.65
N ILE A 129 0.18 -2.17 7.35
CA ILE A 129 0.72 -1.53 8.55
C ILE A 129 2.05 -0.90 8.19
N VAL A 130 2.24 0.37 8.52
CA VAL A 130 3.50 1.08 8.25
C VAL A 130 4.20 1.47 9.54
N SER A 131 5.52 1.36 9.57
CA SER A 131 6.34 1.80 10.71
C SER A 131 6.28 3.33 10.86
N PRO A 132 6.72 3.89 12.00
CA PRO A 132 6.75 5.34 12.22
C PRO A 132 7.59 6.10 11.18
N ARG A 133 8.67 5.48 10.68
CA ARG A 133 9.61 6.10 9.72
C ARG A 133 9.29 5.82 8.25
N CYS A 134 8.30 4.99 7.97
CA CYS A 134 7.86 4.78 6.59
C CYS A 134 7.39 6.09 5.94
N ALA A 135 7.70 6.22 4.66
CA ALA A 135 7.16 7.28 3.82
C ALA A 135 5.63 7.32 3.89
N ASP A 136 5.10 8.52 3.76
CA ASP A 136 3.66 8.75 3.84
C ASP A 136 2.93 8.18 2.60
N PRO A 137 1.99 7.23 2.77
CA PRO A 137 1.22 6.69 1.66
C PRO A 137 0.35 7.73 0.94
N LEU A 138 -0.04 8.81 1.62
CA LEU A 138 -0.82 9.90 1.02
C LEU A 138 0.05 11.01 0.42
N TYR A 139 1.38 10.91 0.50
CA TYR A 139 2.23 11.85 -0.23
C TYR A 139 2.00 11.74 -1.74
N ARG A 140 1.99 12.88 -2.45
CA ARG A 140 1.65 12.97 -3.87
C ARG A 140 2.32 11.90 -4.74
N ARG A 141 3.60 11.58 -4.52
CA ARG A 141 4.33 10.57 -5.31
C ARG A 141 3.78 9.16 -5.05
N SER A 142 3.49 8.80 -3.81
CA SER A 142 2.88 7.50 -3.45
C SER A 142 1.49 7.37 -4.06
N VAL A 143 0.67 8.41 -3.93
CA VAL A 143 -0.68 8.46 -4.54
C VAL A 143 -0.62 8.32 -6.06
N LYS A 144 0.33 8.99 -6.72
CA LYS A 144 0.52 8.94 -8.17
C LYS A 144 0.97 7.56 -8.63
N VAL A 145 1.99 6.97 -8.01
CA VAL A 145 2.54 5.66 -8.37
C VAL A 145 1.54 4.55 -8.10
N SER A 146 0.82 4.62 -6.99
CA SER A 146 -0.26 3.67 -6.70
C SER A 146 -1.46 3.81 -7.64
N MET A 147 -1.50 4.87 -8.46
CA MET A 147 -2.68 5.23 -9.26
C MET A 147 -3.95 5.38 -8.41
N GLY A 148 -3.80 5.77 -7.13
CA GLY A 148 -4.88 5.87 -6.16
C GLY A 148 -5.30 4.54 -5.52
N ALA A 149 -4.57 3.44 -5.71
CA ALA A 149 -4.84 2.19 -5.00
C ALA A 149 -4.67 2.32 -3.47
N VAL A 150 -3.87 3.30 -3.02
CA VAL A 150 -3.74 3.66 -1.60
C VAL A 150 -5.07 4.01 -0.93
N PHE A 151 -6.08 4.42 -1.69
CA PHE A 151 -7.41 4.72 -1.17
C PHE A 151 -8.30 3.49 -1.04
N ALA A 152 -7.96 2.39 -1.73
CA ALA A 152 -8.74 1.18 -1.78
C ALA A 152 -8.38 0.17 -0.69
N ILE A 153 -7.23 0.33 -0.04
CA ILE A 153 -6.76 -0.57 1.01
C ILE A 153 -6.58 0.20 2.32
N PRO A 154 -7.21 -0.24 3.41
CA PRO A 154 -7.05 0.41 4.69
C PRO A 154 -5.61 0.24 5.22
N TYR A 155 -5.11 1.26 5.89
CA TYR A 155 -3.79 1.20 6.52
C TYR A 155 -3.75 1.93 7.85
N ALA A 156 -2.79 1.54 8.70
CA ALA A 156 -2.50 2.22 9.96
C ALA A 156 -0.99 2.41 10.13
N ARG A 157 -0.62 3.46 10.87
CA ARG A 157 0.76 3.68 11.32
C ARG A 157 0.90 3.12 12.72
N MET A 158 1.80 2.17 12.90
CA MET A 158 2.08 1.56 14.19
C MET A 158 3.04 2.45 14.97
N SER A 159 2.51 3.29 15.86
CA SER A 159 3.29 4.25 16.64
C SER A 159 4.25 3.57 17.63
N ASN A 160 3.80 2.54 18.32
CA ASN A 160 4.65 1.73 19.19
C ASN A 160 5.24 0.56 18.38
N TRP A 161 6.32 0.84 17.65
CA TRP A 161 6.99 -0.14 16.79
C TRP A 161 7.68 -1.24 17.59
N TYR A 162 8.13 -0.91 18.80
CA TYR A 162 8.81 -1.88 19.66
C TYR A 162 7.90 -3.07 20.02
N ASP A 163 6.64 -2.82 20.35
CA ASP A 163 5.68 -3.87 20.70
C ASP A 163 4.86 -4.36 19.49
N GLY A 164 5.22 -3.93 18.29
CA GLY A 164 4.46 -4.21 17.08
C GLY A 164 4.29 -5.69 16.77
N LEU A 165 5.36 -6.49 16.95
CA LEU A 165 5.31 -7.92 16.73
C LEU A 165 4.40 -8.62 17.76
N ALA A 166 4.46 -8.19 19.03
CA ALA A 166 3.57 -8.70 20.08
C ALA A 166 2.10 -8.37 19.77
N GLN A 167 1.83 -7.17 19.26
CA GLN A 167 0.49 -6.76 18.82
C GLN A 167 -0.06 -7.65 17.69
N LEU A 168 0.75 -7.93 16.67
CA LEU A 168 0.39 -8.80 15.56
C LEU A 168 0.11 -10.23 16.02
N ARG A 169 0.96 -10.78 16.91
CA ARG A 169 0.76 -12.12 17.50
C ARG A 169 -0.48 -12.18 18.37
N ALA A 170 -0.73 -11.18 19.20
CA ALA A 170 -1.93 -11.11 20.02
C ALA A 170 -3.21 -11.07 19.18
N ALA A 171 -3.14 -10.50 17.97
CA ALA A 171 -4.21 -10.53 16.99
C ALA A 171 -4.29 -11.85 16.20
N GLY A 172 -3.46 -12.86 16.50
CA GLY A 172 -3.48 -14.19 15.90
C GLY A 172 -2.75 -14.31 14.57
N PHE A 173 -1.92 -13.34 14.19
CA PHE A 173 -1.16 -13.41 12.93
C PHE A 173 0.10 -14.26 13.09
N ARG A 174 0.36 -15.11 12.09
CA ARG A 174 1.67 -15.70 11.83
C ARG A 174 2.54 -14.70 11.11
N LEU A 175 3.76 -14.49 11.59
CA LEU A 175 4.70 -13.47 11.11
C LEU A 175 5.69 -14.10 10.13
N LEU A 176 5.62 -13.72 8.86
CA LEU A 176 6.53 -14.16 7.80
C LEU A 176 7.49 -13.02 7.43
N ALA A 177 8.76 -13.13 7.80
CA ALA A 177 9.79 -12.17 7.47
C ALA A 177 10.37 -12.46 6.08
N LEU A 178 10.16 -11.58 5.11
CA LEU A 178 10.71 -11.74 3.77
C LEU A 178 12.18 -11.31 3.75
N THR A 179 13.03 -12.23 3.28
CA THR A 179 14.49 -12.05 3.19
C THR A 179 15.02 -12.47 1.82
N PRO A 180 16.11 -11.87 1.31
CA PRO A 180 16.82 -12.37 0.14
C PRO A 180 17.65 -13.64 0.40
N ASP A 181 17.88 -14.00 1.67
CA ASP A 181 18.64 -15.18 2.05
C ASP A 181 17.98 -16.46 1.51
N GLN A 182 18.64 -17.10 0.54
CA GLN A 182 18.13 -18.30 -0.13
C GLN A 182 18.21 -19.57 0.74
N SER A 183 18.82 -19.50 1.93
CA SER A 183 18.74 -20.56 2.94
C SER A 183 17.42 -20.56 3.73
N ALA A 184 16.66 -19.46 3.66
CA ALA A 184 15.34 -19.35 4.26
C ALA A 184 14.30 -20.24 3.56
N THR A 185 13.17 -20.47 4.21
CA THR A 185 12.10 -21.31 3.64
C THR A 185 11.50 -20.64 2.40
N PRO A 186 11.40 -21.31 1.24
CA PRO A 186 10.69 -20.78 0.09
C PRO A 186 9.26 -20.38 0.46
N ILE A 187 8.83 -19.16 0.08
CA ILE A 187 7.51 -18.63 0.46
C ILE A 187 6.37 -19.55 0.03
N GLY A 188 6.47 -20.20 -1.13
CA GLY A 188 5.48 -21.18 -1.59
C GLY A 188 5.42 -22.46 -0.74
N THR A 189 6.50 -22.80 -0.04
CA THR A 189 6.52 -23.92 0.92
C THR A 189 5.95 -23.51 2.29
N ALA A 190 6.25 -22.28 2.71
CA ALA A 190 5.71 -21.73 3.96
C ALA A 190 4.18 -21.51 3.90
N LEU A 191 3.67 -21.28 2.70
CA LEU A 191 2.27 -21.09 2.37
C LEU A 191 1.80 -22.30 1.56
N GLY A 192 0.93 -23.13 2.14
CA GLY A 192 0.30 -24.25 1.42
C GLY A 192 -0.68 -23.77 0.34
N PRO A 193 -1.42 -24.70 -0.30
CA PRO A 193 -2.44 -24.38 -1.29
C PRO A 193 -3.43 -23.32 -0.77
N GLY A 194 -3.68 -22.29 -1.57
CA GLY A 194 -4.57 -21.19 -1.18
C GLY A 194 -3.92 -20.13 -0.26
N GLY A 195 -2.59 -20.09 -0.18
CA GLY A 195 -1.86 -19.09 0.63
C GLY A 195 -2.03 -19.30 2.14
N ARG A 196 -2.38 -20.51 2.57
CA ARG A 196 -2.53 -20.89 3.98
C ARG A 196 -1.18 -21.25 4.59
N PRO A 197 -0.88 -20.81 5.82
CA PRO A 197 0.35 -21.20 6.50
C PRO A 197 0.44 -22.72 6.68
N VAL A 198 1.58 -23.34 6.31
CA VAL A 198 1.88 -24.74 6.56
C VAL A 198 2.71 -24.85 7.85
N GLY A 199 2.41 -25.82 8.71
CA GLY A 199 3.30 -26.20 9.83
C GLY A 199 2.83 -25.87 11.24
N ARG A 200 1.59 -25.38 11.46
CA ARG A 200 0.94 -25.56 12.77
C ARG A 200 0.18 -26.87 12.78
N VAL A 201 0.62 -27.81 13.64
CA VAL A 201 -0.21 -28.97 14.00
C VAL A 201 -1.39 -28.40 14.78
N ALA A 202 -2.56 -28.33 14.16
CA ALA A 202 -3.78 -27.91 14.82
C ALA A 202 -4.09 -28.94 15.93
N LEU A 203 -3.96 -28.56 17.18
CA LEU A 203 -4.43 -29.33 18.33
C LEU A 203 -5.95 -29.13 18.52
N GLY A 204 -6.72 -29.10 17.42
CA GLY A 204 -8.16 -28.88 17.43
C GLY A 204 -8.75 -28.65 16.05
N PRO A 205 -10.08 -28.52 15.89
CA PRO A 205 -10.67 -28.16 14.61
C PRO A 205 -10.10 -26.81 14.16
N ALA A 206 -9.62 -26.76 12.89
CA ALA A 206 -9.00 -25.56 12.30
C ALA A 206 -9.90 -24.34 12.50
N SER A 207 -9.48 -23.42 13.35
CA SER A 207 -10.17 -22.15 13.50
C SER A 207 -9.73 -21.20 12.40
N GLN A 208 -10.60 -20.28 11.96
CA GLN A 208 -10.23 -19.22 11.00
C GLN A 208 -9.04 -18.35 11.49
N ALA A 209 -8.73 -18.40 12.78
CA ALA A 209 -7.59 -17.72 13.39
C ALA A 209 -6.24 -18.31 12.95
N ASP A 210 -6.19 -19.60 12.55
CA ASP A 210 -4.94 -20.25 12.15
C ASP A 210 -4.45 -19.83 10.75
N ASP A 211 -5.28 -19.12 9.97
CA ASP A 211 -4.99 -18.71 8.60
C ASP A 211 -4.48 -17.27 8.47
N ARG A 212 -4.35 -16.52 9.57
CA ARG A 212 -3.92 -15.12 9.56
C ARG A 212 -2.42 -14.99 9.32
N VAL A 213 -2.04 -14.18 8.32
CA VAL A 213 -0.64 -13.96 7.94
C VAL A 213 -0.29 -12.48 7.91
N ALA A 214 0.80 -12.12 8.56
CA ALA A 214 1.46 -10.84 8.43
C ALA A 214 2.78 -11.02 7.66
N LEU A 215 2.84 -10.49 6.45
CA LEU A 215 4.05 -10.45 5.63
C LEU A 215 4.87 -9.22 6.01
N LEU A 216 6.09 -9.42 6.49
CA LEU A 216 6.99 -8.36 6.93
C LEU A 216 7.97 -8.03 5.81
N LEU A 217 8.04 -6.75 5.42
CA LEU A 217 8.92 -6.22 4.38
C LEU A 217 9.79 -5.12 4.97
N GLY A 218 11.10 -5.21 4.78
CA GLY A 218 12.09 -4.23 5.22
C GLY A 218 12.57 -3.29 4.12
N THR A 219 13.61 -2.51 4.45
CA THR A 219 14.23 -1.53 3.54
C THR A 219 14.93 -2.19 2.35
N GLU A 220 15.24 -1.35 1.32
CA GLU A 220 16.02 -1.72 0.15
C GLU A 220 17.49 -1.80 0.50
N GLY A 221 18.15 -2.44 1.04
CA GLY A 221 19.57 -2.51 1.40
C GLY A 221 19.73 -3.36 2.64
N ASP A 222 19.26 -2.83 3.77
CA ASP A 222 19.41 -3.52 5.06
C ASP A 222 18.33 -4.58 5.32
N GLY A 223 17.23 -4.58 4.54
CA GLY A 223 16.11 -5.49 4.76
C GLY A 223 15.33 -5.15 6.04
N LEU A 224 14.80 -6.18 6.69
CA LEU A 224 14.17 -6.09 8.00
C LEU A 224 15.25 -5.98 9.09
N SER A 225 14.93 -5.24 10.16
CA SER A 225 15.81 -5.18 11.33
C SER A 225 16.03 -6.58 11.92
N SER A 226 17.21 -6.80 12.51
CA SER A 226 17.59 -8.10 13.09
C SER A 226 16.57 -8.60 14.11
N ARG A 227 15.98 -7.69 14.88
CA ARG A 227 14.93 -8.05 15.83
C ARG A 227 13.68 -8.61 15.13
N TRP A 228 13.19 -7.93 14.09
CA TRP A 228 12.00 -8.37 13.36
C TRP A 228 12.25 -9.68 12.61
N MET A 229 13.48 -9.88 12.10
CA MET A 229 13.90 -11.15 11.54
C MET A 229 13.94 -12.29 12.57
N HIS A 230 14.53 -12.03 13.75
CA HIS A 230 14.72 -13.04 14.79
C HIS A 230 13.40 -13.45 15.48
N GLU A 231 12.52 -12.48 15.71
CA GLU A 231 11.24 -12.71 16.36
C GLU A 231 10.13 -13.16 15.39
N ALA A 232 10.33 -13.17 14.07
CA ALA A 232 9.34 -13.71 13.13
C ALA A 232 9.16 -15.23 13.32
N ASP A 233 7.94 -15.71 13.03
CA ASP A 233 7.64 -17.15 13.14
C ASP A 233 8.35 -17.97 12.04
N SER A 234 8.65 -17.34 10.91
CA SER A 234 9.45 -17.90 9.83
C SER A 234 10.10 -16.81 8.99
N CYS A 235 11.38 -17.00 8.64
CA CYS A 235 12.02 -16.28 7.57
C CYS A 235 11.69 -16.99 6.25
N VAL A 236 11.23 -16.22 5.26
CA VAL A 236 10.83 -16.77 3.95
C VAL A 236 11.56 -16.04 2.83
N CYS A 237 11.89 -16.78 1.77
CA CYS A 237 12.53 -16.22 0.58
C CYS A 237 11.70 -16.48 -0.68
N ILE A 238 11.95 -15.66 -1.69
CA ILE A 238 11.50 -15.91 -3.06
C ILE A 238 12.66 -16.67 -3.75
N PRO A 239 12.46 -17.94 -4.15
CA PRO A 239 13.53 -18.71 -4.79
C PRO A 239 14.03 -18.04 -6.06
N MET A 240 15.33 -17.88 -6.16
CA MET A 240 16.01 -17.30 -7.34
C MET A 240 16.74 -18.36 -8.14
N ALA A 241 16.86 -18.14 -9.46
CA ALA A 241 17.55 -19.06 -10.32
C ALA A 241 19.06 -19.15 -9.96
N PRO A 242 19.65 -20.34 -9.75
CA PRO A 242 21.06 -20.47 -9.34
C PRO A 242 22.04 -19.76 -10.30
N ARG A 243 21.76 -19.77 -11.60
CA ARG A 243 22.57 -19.06 -12.61
C ARG A 243 22.53 -17.53 -12.44
N ALA A 244 21.41 -16.97 -11.99
CA ALA A 244 21.29 -15.53 -11.75
C ALA A 244 22.09 -15.14 -10.51
N MET A 245 22.03 -15.93 -9.45
CA MET A 245 22.83 -15.73 -8.23
C MET A 245 24.33 -15.84 -8.51
N ALA A 246 24.74 -16.82 -9.32
CA ALA A 246 26.13 -16.93 -9.78
C ALA A 246 26.60 -15.72 -10.61
N ALA A 247 25.67 -15.01 -11.25
CA ALA A 247 25.93 -13.75 -11.97
C ALA A 247 25.83 -12.50 -11.08
N GLY A 248 25.68 -12.64 -9.75
CA GLY A 248 25.62 -11.53 -8.81
C GLY A 248 24.24 -10.90 -8.61
N VAL A 249 23.17 -11.54 -9.11
CA VAL A 249 21.79 -11.12 -8.81
C VAL A 249 21.35 -11.82 -7.53
N ASP A 250 21.49 -11.14 -6.39
CA ASP A 250 21.30 -11.70 -5.05
C ASP A 250 19.95 -11.31 -4.40
N SER A 251 19.24 -10.33 -4.97
CA SER A 251 18.02 -9.79 -4.41
C SER A 251 17.08 -9.25 -5.49
N LEU A 252 15.84 -9.01 -5.11
CA LEU A 252 14.84 -8.31 -5.90
C LEU A 252 14.59 -6.92 -5.30
N ASN A 253 14.27 -5.95 -6.14
CA ASN A 253 13.70 -4.70 -5.65
C ASN A 253 12.48 -5.00 -4.75
N VAL A 254 12.31 -4.25 -3.66
CA VAL A 254 11.27 -4.51 -2.64
C VAL A 254 9.85 -4.53 -3.21
N VAL A 255 9.56 -3.77 -4.26
CA VAL A 255 8.25 -3.79 -4.93
C VAL A 255 8.03 -5.09 -5.69
N ALA A 256 9.05 -5.57 -6.40
CA ALA A 256 8.98 -6.86 -7.10
C ALA A 256 8.81 -8.02 -6.10
N ALA A 257 9.59 -7.98 -5.02
CA ALA A 257 9.48 -8.95 -3.92
C ALA A 257 8.08 -8.92 -3.28
N ALA A 258 7.56 -7.72 -2.99
CA ALA A 258 6.21 -7.54 -2.46
C ALA A 258 5.13 -8.08 -3.40
N ALA A 259 5.26 -7.85 -4.71
CA ALA A 259 4.28 -8.34 -5.70
C ALA A 259 4.23 -9.87 -5.73
N VAL A 260 5.40 -10.54 -5.76
CA VAL A 260 5.48 -12.01 -5.75
C VAL A 260 4.94 -12.57 -4.44
N ALA A 261 5.32 -11.98 -3.31
CA ALA A 261 4.90 -12.45 -2.00
C ALA A 261 3.40 -12.21 -1.75
N CYS A 262 2.85 -11.06 -2.15
CA CYS A 262 1.40 -10.82 -2.09
C CYS A 262 0.61 -11.78 -3.00
N HIS A 263 1.13 -12.09 -4.20
CA HIS A 263 0.53 -13.10 -5.07
C HIS A 263 0.51 -14.48 -4.41
N ALA A 264 1.60 -14.88 -3.74
CA ALA A 264 1.66 -16.15 -3.02
C ALA A 264 0.65 -16.20 -1.84
N LEU A 265 0.37 -15.06 -1.22
CA LEU A 265 -0.66 -14.93 -0.17
C LEU A 265 -2.08 -14.87 -0.72
N ALA A 266 -2.26 -14.49 -1.98
CA ALA A 266 -3.59 -14.37 -2.57
C ALA A 266 -4.32 -15.73 -2.54
N THR A 267 -5.58 -15.72 -2.16
CA THR A 267 -6.45 -16.90 -2.36
C THR A 267 -6.57 -17.13 -3.87
N PRO A 268 -6.58 -18.38 -4.36
CA PRO A 268 -6.85 -18.64 -5.76
C PRO A 268 -8.13 -17.89 -6.14
N ILE A 269 -8.01 -16.98 -7.09
CA ILE A 269 -9.19 -16.34 -7.68
C ILE A 269 -9.89 -17.46 -8.42
N THR A 270 -11.04 -17.91 -7.92
CA THR A 270 -11.94 -18.76 -8.71
C THR A 270 -12.25 -17.96 -9.98
N PRO A 271 -11.97 -18.46 -11.17
CA PRO A 271 -12.31 -17.73 -12.38
C PRO A 271 -13.79 -17.34 -12.30
N ILE A 272 -14.08 -16.05 -12.44
CA ILE A 272 -15.46 -15.59 -12.53
C ILE A 272 -16.05 -16.34 -13.73
N SER A 273 -17.05 -17.17 -13.49
CA SER A 273 -17.79 -17.81 -14.57
C SER A 273 -18.35 -16.69 -15.46
N ALA A 274 -18.24 -16.85 -16.77
CA ALA A 274 -18.81 -15.90 -17.73
C ALA A 274 -20.34 -15.71 -17.57
N THR A 275 -20.95 -16.47 -16.67
CA THR A 275 -22.38 -16.46 -16.33
C THR A 275 -22.69 -15.65 -15.06
N ASP A 276 -21.66 -15.19 -14.30
CA ASP A 276 -21.91 -14.38 -13.12
C ASP A 276 -22.24 -12.93 -13.53
N PRO A 277 -23.38 -12.37 -13.09
CA PRO A 277 -23.71 -10.98 -13.36
C PRO A 277 -22.67 -10.07 -12.68
N PRO A 278 -22.31 -8.92 -13.28
CA PRO A 278 -21.39 -7.98 -12.65
C PRO A 278 -21.94 -7.57 -11.28
N ALA A 279 -21.09 -7.64 -10.26
CA ALA A 279 -21.46 -7.17 -8.93
C ALA A 279 -21.95 -5.73 -9.02
N PRO A 280 -23.06 -5.37 -8.32
CA PRO A 280 -23.55 -4.01 -8.32
C PRO A 280 -22.45 -3.07 -7.80
N PRO A 281 -22.36 -1.84 -8.32
CA PRO A 281 -21.40 -0.87 -7.83
C PRO A 281 -21.62 -0.67 -6.33
N ALA A 282 -20.58 -0.81 -5.55
CA ALA A 282 -20.63 -0.50 -4.13
C ALA A 282 -21.07 0.95 -3.95
N LEU A 283 -22.19 1.15 -3.28
CA LEU A 283 -22.80 2.43 -2.91
C LEU A 283 -21.90 3.21 -1.94
#